data_43edf75f5c875580369dd0d2c1db48a6
#
_entry.id   43edf75f5c875580369dd0d2c1db48a6
#
_cell.length_a   1.000
_cell.length_b   1.000
_cell.length_c   1.000
_cell.angle_alpha   90.00
_cell.angle_beta   90.00
_cell.angle_gamma   90.00
#
_symmetry.space_group_name_H-M   'P 1'
#
loop_
_entity.id
_entity.type
_entity.pdbx_description
1 polymer ?
#
loop_
_entity_poly.entity_id
_entity_poly.type
_entity_poly.pdbx_seq_one_letter_code
_entity_poly.pdbx_strand_id
1 'polypeptide(L)'
;MVVGSSSNFAFEVKAIRDCMWNLRYRGRHYLVEFVPFILFVKGDTQEHDKHCGKYTSRGKNVQNLCRYCCVPNDDTDDPKASNFSRKSPRMVQELVNVGDLEGLKAISQQYFTNCWYKVRFGQHNDYGIHGACPLEVLHWLQIGKYGYVRDMFFDQLGQTSALADELNAIARALGKLFKRQSDRDLPRLNFTKGIRRGKLMAHEMSGMMVVLVACLRCTKGRRLLLNESRGKSKTFFGNLNLINDWILLIETLLQWEAWTKEHKMTVFDVQRARMKIPKIMEMEKYVGQRSEGMQFKVFKFHASLHLPEDILSFGVPSHVNTQSEPHTRTKV
;
A
#
# COMPACT_ATOMS: atom_id res chain seq x y z
N MET A 1 5.28 24.02 3.35
CA MET A 1 4.40 24.20 4.53
C MET A 1 4.58 22.99 5.44
N VAL A 2 5.08 23.15 6.65
CA VAL A 2 4.91 22.20 7.77
C VAL A 2 6.07 22.21 8.79
N VAL A 3 7.17 22.90 8.52
CA VAL A 3 8.23 23.04 9.54
C VAL A 3 7.76 23.89 10.73
N GLY A 4 6.73 24.75 10.54
CA GLY A 4 6.15 25.55 11.62
C GLY A 4 5.07 24.87 12.45
N SER A 5 4.43 23.80 11.93
CA SER A 5 3.32 23.14 12.63
C SER A 5 3.76 22.15 13.71
N SER A 6 4.95 21.56 13.57
CA SER A 6 5.41 20.56 14.54
C SER A 6 5.85 21.17 15.88
N SER A 7 6.43 22.39 15.87
CA SER A 7 6.77 23.08 17.12
C SER A 7 5.53 23.58 17.87
N ASN A 8 4.53 24.07 17.13
CA ASN A 8 3.24 24.48 17.72
C ASN A 8 2.47 23.29 18.24
N PHE A 9 2.43 22.17 17.48
CA PHE A 9 1.77 20.95 17.91
C PHE A 9 2.41 20.37 19.18
N ALA A 10 3.75 20.31 19.26
CA ALA A 10 4.44 19.85 20.45
C ALA A 10 4.16 20.75 21.67
N PHE A 11 3.95 22.04 21.47
CA PHE A 11 3.58 22.99 22.52
C PHE A 11 2.14 22.76 22.99
N GLU A 12 1.19 22.59 22.06
CA GLU A 12 -0.22 22.30 22.39
C GLU A 12 -0.37 20.97 23.12
N VAL A 13 0.34 19.92 22.69
CA VAL A 13 0.36 18.63 23.39
C VAL A 13 0.91 18.74 24.80
N LYS A 14 1.94 19.57 25.02
CA LYS A 14 2.49 19.83 26.36
C LYS A 14 1.46 20.56 27.25
N ALA A 15 0.79 21.56 26.72
CA ALA A 15 -0.24 22.30 27.45
C ALA A 15 -1.42 21.42 27.90
N ILE A 16 -1.82 20.46 27.08
CA ILE A 16 -2.88 19.49 27.43
C ILE A 16 -2.38 18.46 28.46
N ARG A 17 -1.10 18.08 28.40
CA ARG A 17 -0.51 17.09 29.32
C ARG A 17 -0.49 17.55 30.77
N ASP A 18 -0.41 18.86 31.00
CA ASP A 18 -0.36 19.43 32.34
C ASP A 18 -1.77 19.58 32.99
N CYS A 19 -2.83 19.09 32.31
CA CYS A 19 -4.19 19.14 32.84
C CYS A 19 -4.52 17.91 33.70
N MET A 20 -4.81 18.17 34.98
CA MET A 20 -5.35 17.16 35.89
C MET A 20 -6.89 17.24 35.93
N TRP A 21 -7.54 16.13 35.75
CA TRP A 21 -9.00 16.05 35.72
C TRP A 21 -9.55 15.30 36.91
N ASN A 22 -10.59 15.85 37.53
CA ASN A 22 -11.32 15.19 38.58
C ASN A 22 -12.51 14.42 37.98
N LEU A 23 -12.35 13.11 37.85
CA LEU A 23 -13.33 12.24 37.23
C LEU A 23 -14.14 11.51 38.29
N ARG A 24 -15.47 11.58 38.21
CA ARG A 24 -16.37 10.76 39.05
C ARG A 24 -16.82 9.53 38.27
N TYR A 25 -16.43 8.34 38.74
CA TYR A 25 -16.83 7.07 38.13
C TYR A 25 -17.31 6.10 39.22
N ARG A 26 -18.50 5.54 39.03
CA ARG A 26 -19.16 4.61 40.00
C ARG A 26 -19.17 5.12 41.46
N GLY A 27 -19.48 6.40 41.65
CA GLY A 27 -19.54 7.05 42.95
C GLY A 27 -18.20 7.39 43.60
N ARG A 28 -17.07 7.05 42.95
CA ARG A 28 -15.71 7.37 43.42
C ARG A 28 -15.12 8.53 42.63
N HIS A 29 -14.26 9.33 43.29
CA HIS A 29 -13.50 10.40 42.63
C HIS A 29 -12.11 9.90 42.33
N TYR A 30 -11.65 10.21 41.10
CA TYR A 30 -10.33 9.88 40.61
C TYR A 30 -9.66 11.17 40.12
N LEU A 31 -8.44 11.40 40.55
CA LEU A 31 -7.58 12.41 39.94
C LEU A 31 -6.88 11.76 38.74
N VAL A 32 -7.19 12.20 37.53
CA VAL A 32 -6.73 11.59 36.28
C VAL A 32 -5.79 12.57 35.57
N GLU A 33 -4.56 12.15 35.32
CA GLU A 33 -3.65 12.84 34.44
C GLU A 33 -3.99 12.49 32.99
N PHE A 34 -4.25 13.48 32.16
CA PHE A 34 -4.44 13.31 30.73
C PHE A 34 -3.11 13.41 30.00
N VAL A 35 -2.62 12.30 29.44
CA VAL A 35 -1.37 12.24 28.68
C VAL A 35 -1.69 12.04 27.20
N PRO A 36 -1.81 13.13 26.41
CA PRO A 36 -2.05 13.00 24.98
C PRO A 36 -0.81 12.47 24.27
N PHE A 37 -1.02 11.66 23.25
CA PHE A 37 0.03 11.19 22.35
C PHE A 37 -0.50 11.06 20.93
N ILE A 38 0.40 11.18 19.95
CA ILE A 38 0.08 10.85 18.57
C ILE A 38 0.24 9.35 18.38
N LEU A 39 -0.79 8.67 17.85
CA LEU A 39 -0.68 7.24 17.58
C LEU A 39 0.08 7.01 16.28
N PHE A 40 -0.32 7.68 15.20
CA PHE A 40 0.29 7.60 13.88
C PHE A 40 0.04 8.87 13.07
N VAL A 41 0.77 9.01 11.97
CA VAL A 41 0.59 10.09 10.98
C VAL A 41 -0.09 9.51 9.75
N LYS A 42 -1.18 10.13 9.32
CA LYS A 42 -1.92 9.77 8.11
C LYS A 42 -1.34 10.54 6.92
N GLY A 43 -1.10 9.85 5.80
CA GLY A 43 -0.55 10.51 4.62
C GLY A 43 -0.29 9.53 3.48
N ASP A 44 0.06 10.07 2.33
CA ASP A 44 0.52 9.26 1.21
C ASP A 44 1.99 8.81 1.40
N THR A 45 2.46 7.98 0.49
CA THR A 45 3.81 7.43 0.59
C THR A 45 4.91 8.51 0.54
N GLN A 46 4.73 9.58 -0.24
CA GLN A 46 5.73 10.64 -0.35
C GLN A 46 5.73 11.54 0.88
N GLU A 47 4.55 11.82 1.41
CA GLU A 47 4.38 12.60 2.64
C GLU A 47 5.00 11.86 3.84
N HIS A 48 4.72 10.57 3.97
CA HIS A 48 5.36 9.73 4.98
C HIS A 48 6.89 9.68 4.87
N ASP A 49 7.42 9.58 3.64
CA ASP A 49 8.87 9.60 3.42
C ASP A 49 9.49 10.95 3.88
N LYS A 50 8.79 12.08 3.64
CA LYS A 50 9.21 13.41 4.13
C LYS A 50 9.18 13.48 5.67
N HIS A 51 8.12 12.99 6.30
CA HIS A 51 8.01 12.97 7.76
C HIS A 51 9.12 12.13 8.39
N CYS A 52 9.46 11.00 7.79
CA CYS A 52 10.58 10.18 8.24
C CYS A 52 11.96 10.77 7.95
N GLY A 53 12.06 11.90 7.25
CA GLY A 53 13.36 12.48 6.84
C GLY A 53 14.07 11.69 5.75
N LYS A 54 13.35 10.85 5.04
CA LYS A 54 13.87 10.01 3.96
C LYS A 54 13.97 10.81 2.65
N TYR A 55 14.85 10.37 1.73
CA TYR A 55 14.84 10.87 0.37
C TYR A 55 13.49 10.56 -0.28
N THR A 56 12.86 11.58 -0.87
CA THR A 56 11.59 11.42 -1.58
C THR A 56 11.78 10.91 -3.00
N SER A 57 13.00 11.07 -3.55
CA SER A 57 13.40 10.46 -4.81
C SER A 57 13.40 8.93 -4.67
N ARG A 58 13.01 8.24 -5.75
CA ARG A 58 12.94 6.78 -5.83
C ARG A 58 13.75 6.25 -7.01
N GLY A 59 14.72 7.02 -7.47
CA GLY A 59 15.59 6.66 -8.57
C GLY A 59 16.64 5.61 -8.17
N LYS A 60 17.39 5.14 -9.16
CA LYS A 60 18.45 4.12 -8.99
C LYS A 60 19.53 4.47 -7.96
N ASN A 61 19.71 5.77 -7.67
CA ASN A 61 20.73 6.25 -6.71
C ASN A 61 20.28 6.17 -5.25
N VAL A 62 19.02 5.80 -4.98
CA VAL A 62 18.52 5.61 -3.62
C VAL A 62 18.86 4.20 -3.18
N GLN A 63 19.71 4.06 -2.17
CA GLN A 63 20.24 2.75 -1.73
C GLN A 63 19.24 1.96 -0.89
N ASN A 64 18.28 2.65 -0.25
CA ASN A 64 17.24 2.04 0.55
C ASN A 64 15.88 2.70 0.28
N LEU A 65 14.91 1.94 -0.19
CA LEU A 65 13.56 2.42 -0.51
C LEU A 65 12.59 2.34 0.67
N CYS A 66 12.87 1.51 1.66
CA CYS A 66 11.97 1.30 2.79
C CYS A 66 12.11 2.40 3.85
N ARG A 67 10.99 2.93 4.34
CA ARG A 67 10.97 3.86 5.47
C ARG A 67 11.01 3.14 6.82
N TYR A 68 10.59 1.87 6.85
CA TYR A 68 10.50 1.07 8.08
C TYR A 68 11.82 0.40 8.47
N CYS A 69 12.58 -0.09 7.50
CA CYS A 69 13.76 -0.91 7.74
C CYS A 69 14.92 -0.56 6.81
N CYS A 70 16.07 -1.16 7.11
CA CYS A 70 17.34 -0.93 6.40
C CYS A 70 17.56 -1.92 5.24
N VAL A 71 16.49 -2.45 4.65
CA VAL A 71 16.62 -3.36 3.50
C VAL A 71 17.32 -2.68 2.33
N PRO A 72 18.39 -3.27 1.77
CA PRO A 72 19.00 -2.78 0.54
C PRO A 72 18.02 -2.83 -0.64
N ASN A 73 18.19 -1.97 -1.63
CA ASN A 73 17.30 -1.96 -2.80
C ASN A 73 17.29 -3.30 -3.53
N ASP A 74 18.42 -3.98 -3.55
CA ASP A 74 18.53 -5.28 -4.24
C ASP A 74 17.71 -6.38 -3.59
N ASP A 75 17.41 -6.26 -2.31
CA ASP A 75 16.65 -7.24 -1.53
C ASP A 75 15.19 -6.81 -1.29
N THR A 76 14.74 -5.66 -1.83
CA THR A 76 13.37 -5.17 -1.59
C THR A 76 12.30 -6.04 -2.23
N ASP A 77 12.63 -6.89 -3.17
CA ASP A 77 11.72 -7.85 -3.78
C ASP A 77 11.86 -9.28 -3.25
N ASP A 78 12.70 -9.48 -2.22
CA ASP A 78 12.79 -10.77 -1.53
C ASP A 78 11.62 -10.92 -0.54
N PRO A 79 10.78 -11.97 -0.70
CA PRO A 79 9.71 -12.27 0.24
C PRO A 79 10.19 -12.56 1.68
N LYS A 80 11.47 -12.87 1.86
CA LYS A 80 12.09 -13.14 3.16
C LYS A 80 12.75 -11.92 3.80
N ALA A 81 12.69 -10.76 3.14
CA ALA A 81 13.34 -9.53 3.59
C ALA A 81 12.66 -8.86 4.81
N SER A 82 11.84 -9.57 5.58
CA SER A 82 11.24 -9.07 6.83
C SER A 82 12.25 -8.94 7.99
N ASN A 83 13.43 -9.55 7.87
CA ASN A 83 14.40 -9.69 8.97
C ASN A 83 15.42 -8.54 9.05
N PHE A 84 15.36 -7.55 8.16
CA PHE A 84 16.25 -6.40 8.23
C PHE A 84 15.93 -5.52 9.45
N SER A 85 16.98 -4.95 10.05
CA SER A 85 16.85 -4.07 11.21
C SER A 85 15.91 -2.90 10.92
N ARG A 86 15.03 -2.59 11.87
CA ARG A 86 14.09 -1.48 11.79
C ARG A 86 14.81 -0.15 12.00
N LYS A 87 14.39 0.88 11.26
CA LYS A 87 14.85 2.24 11.49
C LYS A 87 14.24 2.80 12.77
N SER A 88 15.02 3.55 13.52
CA SER A 88 14.56 4.29 14.69
C SER A 88 15.11 5.72 14.69
N PRO A 89 14.43 6.67 15.37
CA PRO A 89 14.95 8.02 15.56
C PRO A 89 16.35 8.05 16.14
N ARG A 90 16.62 7.17 17.11
CA ARG A 90 17.92 7.06 17.77
C ARG A 90 19.02 6.70 16.77
N MET A 91 18.81 5.64 15.98
CA MET A 91 19.77 5.20 14.96
C MET A 91 20.12 6.34 13.97
N VAL A 92 19.10 7.02 13.45
CA VAL A 92 19.33 8.10 12.48
C VAL A 92 20.00 9.31 13.14
N GLN A 93 19.58 9.67 14.36
CA GLN A 93 20.15 10.80 15.09
C GLN A 93 21.63 10.55 15.47
N GLU A 94 22.01 9.33 15.79
CA GLU A 94 23.40 8.94 16.04
C GLU A 94 24.26 9.20 14.79
N LEU A 95 23.82 8.79 13.60
CA LEU A 95 24.52 9.08 12.33
C LEU A 95 24.63 10.60 12.06
N VAL A 96 23.55 11.36 12.32
CA VAL A 96 23.55 12.83 12.17
C VAL A 96 24.55 13.47 13.13
N ASN A 97 24.58 13.05 14.40
CA ASN A 97 25.42 13.64 15.43
C ASN A 97 26.91 13.43 15.16
N VAL A 98 27.31 12.27 14.60
CA VAL A 98 28.71 12.00 14.24
C VAL A 98 29.07 12.48 12.83
N GLY A 99 28.09 13.00 12.06
CA GLY A 99 28.31 13.47 10.69
C GLY A 99 28.58 12.37 9.68
N ASP A 100 28.07 11.13 9.92
CA ASP A 100 28.26 9.98 9.02
C ASP A 100 27.31 10.10 7.80
N LEU A 101 27.77 10.85 6.79
CA LEU A 101 27.02 11.06 5.56
C LEU A 101 26.84 9.76 4.74
N GLU A 102 27.85 8.88 4.74
CA GLU A 102 27.76 7.61 4.00
C GLU A 102 26.79 6.63 4.67
N GLY A 103 26.80 6.56 6.00
CA GLY A 103 25.80 5.80 6.76
C GLY A 103 24.37 6.30 6.52
N LEU A 104 24.16 7.62 6.54
CA LEU A 104 22.86 8.23 6.21
C LEU A 104 22.43 7.94 4.77
N LYS A 105 23.35 7.99 3.81
CA LYS A 105 23.10 7.68 2.41
C LYS A 105 22.73 6.20 2.24
N ALA A 106 23.41 5.29 2.92
CA ALA A 106 23.12 3.86 2.88
C ALA A 106 21.68 3.53 3.31
N ILE A 107 21.15 4.25 4.29
CA ILE A 107 19.76 4.12 4.73
C ILE A 107 18.81 5.14 4.09
N SER A 108 19.32 5.92 3.12
CA SER A 108 18.59 6.96 2.37
C SER A 108 17.88 7.99 3.25
N GLN A 109 18.58 8.46 4.28
CA GLN A 109 18.14 9.51 5.20
C GLN A 109 18.85 10.84 4.89
N GLN A 110 18.14 11.93 5.10
CA GLN A 110 18.68 13.29 4.93
C GLN A 110 19.51 13.70 6.16
N TYR A 111 20.56 14.47 5.92
CA TYR A 111 21.41 15.02 6.99
C TYR A 111 20.73 16.24 7.64
N PHE A 112 19.82 16.02 8.57
CA PHE A 112 19.23 17.08 9.42
C PHE A 112 18.59 16.49 10.67
N THR A 113 18.42 17.34 11.69
CA THR A 113 17.69 16.95 12.90
C THR A 113 16.19 17.01 12.63
N ASN A 114 15.54 15.86 12.62
CA ASN A 114 14.11 15.77 12.37
C ASN A 114 13.30 16.08 13.63
N CYS A 115 12.40 17.05 13.54
CA CYS A 115 11.55 17.47 14.66
C CYS A 115 10.66 16.34 15.21
N TRP A 116 10.26 15.40 14.35
CA TRP A 116 9.47 14.23 14.74
C TRP A 116 10.24 13.25 15.64
N TYR A 117 11.57 13.31 15.71
CA TYR A 117 12.37 12.41 16.55
C TYR A 117 12.19 12.67 18.05
N LYS A 118 11.69 13.84 18.42
CA LYS A 118 11.36 14.20 19.81
C LYS A 118 9.91 13.86 20.18
N VAL A 119 9.09 13.45 19.21
CA VAL A 119 7.68 13.15 19.42
C VAL A 119 7.53 11.68 19.79
N ARG A 120 6.78 11.42 20.86
CA ARG A 120 6.40 10.07 21.26
C ARG A 120 5.15 9.63 20.48
N PHE A 121 5.27 8.53 19.76
CA PHE A 121 4.17 7.92 19.02
C PHE A 121 3.69 6.66 19.73
N GLY A 122 2.49 6.72 20.33
CA GLY A 122 1.94 5.60 21.09
C GLY A 122 2.74 5.27 22.36
N GLN A 123 2.32 4.20 23.06
CA GLN A 123 3.01 3.76 24.27
C GLN A 123 4.16 2.81 24.01
N HIS A 124 4.09 2.02 22.94
CA HIS A 124 5.00 0.89 22.64
C HIS A 124 5.70 1.02 21.30
N ASN A 125 5.82 2.23 20.75
CA ASN A 125 6.46 2.44 19.47
C ASN A 125 7.93 2.88 19.66
N ASP A 126 8.85 1.93 19.64
CA ASP A 126 10.29 2.16 19.75
C ASP A 126 10.90 2.73 18.46
N TYR A 127 10.15 2.71 17.35
CA TYR A 127 10.59 3.15 16.03
C TYR A 127 10.20 4.61 15.73
N GLY A 128 9.55 5.29 16.66
CA GLY A 128 9.16 6.71 16.52
C GLY A 128 8.38 6.96 15.23
N ILE A 129 8.72 8.01 14.51
CA ILE A 129 8.07 8.38 13.25
C ILE A 129 8.20 7.28 12.17
N HIS A 130 9.28 6.50 12.15
CA HIS A 130 9.46 5.41 11.19
C HIS A 130 8.46 4.27 11.39
N GLY A 131 8.03 4.04 12.63
CA GLY A 131 6.97 3.09 12.97
C GLY A 131 5.57 3.71 13.00
N ALA A 132 5.45 5.04 12.91
CA ALA A 132 4.17 5.76 13.03
C ALA A 132 3.59 6.24 11.68
N CYS A 133 4.15 5.77 10.56
CA CYS A 133 3.69 6.05 9.21
C CYS A 133 3.14 4.76 8.55
N PRO A 134 1.97 4.24 8.98
CA PRO A 134 1.46 2.95 8.56
C PRO A 134 1.22 2.87 7.06
N LEU A 135 1.16 1.64 6.56
CA LEU A 135 0.91 1.36 5.15
C LEU A 135 -0.55 1.69 4.81
N GLU A 136 -0.73 2.63 3.94
CA GLU A 136 -2.05 3.10 3.54
C GLU A 136 -2.55 2.29 2.33
N VAL A 137 -3.71 1.66 2.47
CA VAL A 137 -4.24 0.66 1.51
C VAL A 137 -4.49 1.24 0.13
N LEU A 138 -4.99 2.49 0.04
CA LEU A 138 -5.28 3.14 -1.23
C LEU A 138 -4.01 3.27 -2.10
N HIS A 139 -2.93 3.85 -1.56
CA HIS A 139 -1.71 4.07 -2.31
C HIS A 139 -0.85 2.82 -2.46
N TRP A 140 -0.95 1.89 -1.52
CA TRP A 140 -0.19 0.64 -1.57
C TRP A 140 -0.84 -0.38 -2.50
N LEU A 141 -2.12 -0.74 -2.29
CA LEU A 141 -2.80 -1.82 -3.00
C LEU A 141 -3.52 -1.30 -4.24
N GLN A 142 -4.47 -0.37 -4.07
CA GLN A 142 -5.35 0.03 -5.17
C GLN A 142 -4.60 0.81 -6.25
N ILE A 143 -3.97 1.94 -5.93
CA ILE A 143 -3.18 2.70 -6.92
C ILE A 143 -1.84 2.00 -7.21
N GLY A 144 -1.29 1.31 -6.21
CA GLY A 144 0.02 0.67 -6.29
C GLY A 144 0.00 -0.66 -7.00
N LYS A 145 -0.31 -1.73 -6.27
CA LYS A 145 -0.23 -3.10 -6.79
C LYS A 145 -1.15 -3.36 -7.98
N TYR A 146 -2.40 -2.88 -7.93
CA TYR A 146 -3.32 -3.07 -9.06
C TYR A 146 -2.83 -2.34 -10.33
N GLY A 147 -2.21 -1.17 -10.18
CA GLY A 147 -1.56 -0.50 -11.30
C GLY A 147 -0.46 -1.35 -11.93
N TYR A 148 0.43 -1.91 -11.11
CA TYR A 148 1.48 -2.80 -11.60
C TYR A 148 0.94 -4.06 -12.25
N VAL A 149 -0.07 -4.71 -11.64
CA VAL A 149 -0.70 -5.93 -12.17
C VAL A 149 -1.33 -5.66 -13.53
N ARG A 150 -2.07 -4.55 -13.69
CA ARG A 150 -2.63 -4.14 -14.98
C ARG A 150 -1.53 -3.95 -16.03
N ASP A 151 -0.52 -3.19 -15.70
CA ASP A 151 0.54 -2.83 -16.64
C ASP A 151 1.32 -4.10 -17.06
N MET A 152 1.71 -4.97 -16.12
CA MET A 152 2.35 -6.25 -16.41
C MET A 152 1.49 -7.16 -17.29
N PHE A 153 0.18 -7.22 -17.02
CA PHE A 153 -0.75 -8.03 -17.82
C PHE A 153 -0.79 -7.55 -19.26
N PHE A 154 -0.97 -6.24 -19.48
CA PHE A 154 -1.03 -5.68 -20.83
C PHE A 154 0.33 -5.65 -21.53
N ASP A 155 1.44 -5.56 -20.79
CA ASP A 155 2.79 -5.69 -21.34
C ASP A 155 3.02 -7.10 -21.91
N GLN A 156 2.60 -8.14 -21.19
CA GLN A 156 2.67 -9.52 -21.69
C GLN A 156 1.79 -9.76 -22.92
N LEU A 157 0.67 -9.04 -23.07
CA LEU A 157 -0.15 -9.09 -24.30
C LEU A 157 0.47 -8.29 -25.44
N GLY A 158 1.45 -7.45 -25.16
CA GLY A 158 1.93 -6.40 -26.07
C GLY A 158 0.99 -5.20 -26.04
N GLN A 159 1.40 -4.11 -25.41
CA GLN A 159 0.55 -2.92 -25.12
C GLN A 159 -0.15 -2.31 -26.34
N THR A 160 0.43 -2.44 -27.52
CA THR A 160 -0.11 -1.91 -28.79
C THR A 160 -0.64 -3.01 -29.71
N SER A 161 -0.75 -4.25 -29.21
CA SER A 161 -1.18 -5.38 -30.04
C SER A 161 -2.70 -5.35 -30.30
N ALA A 162 -3.10 -5.90 -31.44
CA ALA A 162 -4.51 -6.14 -31.75
C ALA A 162 -5.20 -7.00 -30.68
N LEU A 163 -4.45 -7.93 -30.06
CA LEU A 163 -4.93 -8.78 -28.97
C LEU A 163 -5.32 -7.93 -27.73
N ALA A 164 -4.48 -6.98 -27.34
CA ALA A 164 -4.79 -6.09 -26.24
C ALA A 164 -6.00 -5.19 -26.54
N ASP A 165 -6.16 -4.75 -27.79
CA ASP A 165 -7.32 -3.97 -28.21
C ASP A 165 -8.61 -4.79 -28.21
N GLU A 166 -8.59 -6.04 -28.69
CA GLU A 166 -9.74 -6.94 -28.66
C GLU A 166 -10.14 -7.29 -27.22
N LEU A 167 -9.17 -7.58 -26.33
CA LEU A 167 -9.46 -7.85 -24.93
C LEU A 167 -10.07 -6.61 -24.25
N ASN A 168 -9.54 -5.43 -24.56
CA ASN A 168 -10.09 -4.18 -24.04
C ASN A 168 -11.52 -3.90 -24.55
N ALA A 169 -11.85 -4.33 -25.78
CA ALA A 169 -13.20 -4.28 -26.31
C ALA A 169 -14.15 -5.25 -25.57
N ILE A 170 -13.68 -6.45 -25.23
CA ILE A 170 -14.43 -7.39 -24.39
C ILE A 170 -14.69 -6.78 -23.01
N ALA A 171 -13.69 -6.18 -22.38
CA ALA A 171 -13.83 -5.51 -21.09
C ALA A 171 -14.88 -4.39 -21.13
N ARG A 172 -14.89 -3.56 -22.20
CA ARG A 172 -15.93 -2.53 -22.40
C ARG A 172 -17.34 -3.15 -22.54
N ALA A 173 -17.45 -4.23 -23.28
CA ALA A 173 -18.72 -4.92 -23.47
C ALA A 173 -19.25 -5.52 -22.17
N LEU A 174 -18.40 -6.20 -21.40
CA LEU A 174 -18.74 -6.75 -20.09
C LEU A 174 -19.14 -5.63 -19.11
N GLY A 175 -18.37 -4.56 -19.07
CA GLY A 175 -18.67 -3.41 -18.20
C GLY A 175 -20.02 -2.79 -18.45
N LYS A 176 -20.53 -2.81 -19.71
CA LYS A 176 -21.87 -2.33 -20.06
C LYS A 176 -22.99 -3.24 -19.54
N LEU A 177 -22.71 -4.52 -19.32
CA LEU A 177 -23.68 -5.46 -18.75
C LEU A 177 -23.92 -5.23 -17.25
N PHE A 178 -22.94 -4.69 -16.56
CA PHE A 178 -23.11 -4.29 -15.17
C PHE A 178 -23.96 -3.02 -15.13
N LYS A 179 -25.20 -3.14 -14.68
CA LYS A 179 -26.05 -1.98 -14.46
C LYS A 179 -25.37 -1.02 -13.50
N ARG A 180 -25.55 0.29 -13.74
CA ARG A 180 -25.05 1.31 -12.83
C ARG A 180 -25.67 1.07 -11.45
N GLN A 181 -24.86 0.59 -10.52
CA GLN A 181 -25.29 0.41 -9.15
C GLN A 181 -25.29 1.77 -8.46
N SER A 182 -26.35 2.05 -7.74
CA SER A 182 -26.49 3.26 -6.93
C SER A 182 -25.69 3.19 -5.64
N ASP A 183 -25.17 1.99 -5.31
CA ASP A 183 -24.44 1.71 -4.10
C ASP A 183 -22.99 2.21 -4.22
N ARG A 184 -22.59 3.10 -3.31
CA ARG A 184 -21.25 3.69 -3.28
C ARG A 184 -20.17 2.71 -2.82
N ASP A 185 -20.56 1.63 -2.16
CA ASP A 185 -19.65 0.64 -1.60
C ASP A 185 -19.14 -0.36 -2.63
N LEU A 186 -19.78 -0.40 -3.79
CA LEU A 186 -19.37 -1.28 -4.88
C LEU A 186 -18.44 -0.58 -5.87
N PRO A 187 -17.39 -1.27 -6.31
CA PRO A 187 -16.44 -0.70 -7.26
C PRO A 187 -17.14 -0.43 -8.61
N ARG A 188 -16.71 0.65 -9.28
CA ARG A 188 -17.17 0.95 -10.64
C ARG A 188 -16.73 -0.16 -11.60
N LEU A 189 -17.67 -0.77 -12.31
CA LEU A 189 -17.42 -1.86 -13.26
C LEU A 189 -17.54 -1.43 -14.73
N ASN A 190 -18.10 -0.27 -15.00
CA ASN A 190 -18.31 0.22 -16.37
C ASN A 190 -17.21 1.20 -16.78
N PHE A 191 -16.37 0.79 -17.72
CA PHE A 191 -15.25 1.56 -18.25
C PHE A 191 -15.47 1.85 -19.74
N THR A 192 -15.93 3.07 -20.07
CA THR A 192 -16.26 3.48 -21.45
C THR A 192 -15.04 3.44 -22.38
N LYS A 193 -13.85 3.74 -21.87
CA LYS A 193 -12.57 3.67 -22.60
C LYS A 193 -11.88 2.31 -22.48
N GLY A 194 -12.48 1.36 -21.73
CA GLY A 194 -11.87 0.09 -21.36
C GLY A 194 -10.92 0.21 -20.17
N ILE A 195 -10.13 -0.85 -19.92
CA ILE A 195 -9.29 -1.01 -18.73
C ILE A 195 -7.79 -0.91 -19.02
N ARG A 196 -7.38 -0.91 -20.30
CA ARG A 196 -5.96 -0.97 -20.69
C ARG A 196 -5.22 0.34 -20.39
N ARG A 197 -5.82 1.47 -20.69
CA ARG A 197 -5.19 2.79 -20.57
C ARG A 197 -6.04 3.77 -19.80
N GLY A 198 -5.40 4.75 -19.21
CA GLY A 198 -6.03 5.86 -18.52
C GLY A 198 -5.65 5.93 -17.04
N LYS A 199 -5.76 7.13 -16.49
CA LYS A 199 -5.64 7.34 -15.05
C LYS A 199 -6.97 6.91 -14.43
N LEU A 200 -6.95 5.82 -13.70
CA LEU A 200 -8.08 5.33 -12.91
C LEU A 200 -7.92 5.82 -11.47
N MET A 201 -9.01 6.18 -10.85
CA MET A 201 -9.04 6.46 -9.42
C MET A 201 -8.93 5.15 -8.62
N ALA A 202 -8.56 5.23 -7.36
CA ALA A 202 -8.35 4.05 -6.52
C ALA A 202 -9.56 3.09 -6.51
N HIS A 203 -10.77 3.62 -6.30
CA HIS A 203 -12.00 2.83 -6.33
C HIS A 203 -12.32 2.23 -7.71
N GLU A 204 -11.83 2.86 -8.79
CA GLU A 204 -11.97 2.33 -10.16
C GLU A 204 -10.98 1.19 -10.41
N MET A 205 -9.82 1.18 -9.73
CA MET A 205 -8.81 0.13 -9.86
C MET A 205 -9.33 -1.23 -9.38
N SER A 206 -10.03 -1.28 -8.26
CA SER A 206 -10.69 -2.51 -7.79
C SER A 206 -11.71 -3.04 -8.79
N GLY A 207 -12.55 -2.16 -9.33
CA GLY A 207 -13.52 -2.54 -10.36
C GLY A 207 -12.86 -3.01 -11.65
N MET A 208 -11.76 -2.39 -12.04
CA MET A 208 -10.97 -2.81 -13.21
C MET A 208 -10.43 -4.22 -13.02
N MET A 209 -9.94 -4.59 -11.82
CA MET A 209 -9.50 -5.95 -11.52
C MET A 209 -10.63 -6.97 -11.65
N VAL A 210 -11.83 -6.64 -11.14
CA VAL A 210 -13.02 -7.50 -11.29
C VAL A 210 -13.38 -7.70 -12.77
N VAL A 211 -13.37 -6.63 -13.56
CA VAL A 211 -13.66 -6.72 -15.01
C VAL A 211 -12.59 -7.52 -15.73
N LEU A 212 -11.31 -7.39 -15.33
CA LEU A 212 -10.22 -8.18 -15.92
C LEU A 212 -10.41 -9.68 -15.65
N VAL A 213 -10.74 -10.07 -14.41
CA VAL A 213 -11.07 -11.49 -14.09
C VAL A 213 -12.26 -11.97 -14.93
N ALA A 214 -13.32 -11.17 -15.05
CA ALA A 214 -14.47 -11.51 -15.88
C ALA A 214 -14.09 -11.72 -17.36
N CYS A 215 -13.17 -10.88 -17.89
CA CYS A 215 -12.63 -11.08 -19.24
C CYS A 215 -11.89 -12.42 -19.37
N LEU A 216 -11.04 -12.74 -18.39
CA LEU A 216 -10.26 -13.99 -18.41
C LEU A 216 -11.12 -15.24 -18.23
N ARG A 217 -12.24 -15.12 -17.53
CA ARG A 217 -13.19 -16.25 -17.30
C ARG A 217 -14.22 -16.40 -18.39
N CYS A 218 -14.58 -15.35 -19.13
CA CYS A 218 -15.60 -15.45 -20.16
C CYS A 218 -15.12 -16.23 -21.41
N THR A 219 -16.04 -16.88 -22.09
CA THR A 219 -15.73 -17.69 -23.28
C THR A 219 -15.03 -16.91 -24.38
N LYS A 220 -15.43 -15.65 -24.61
CA LYS A 220 -14.81 -14.79 -25.64
C LYS A 220 -13.36 -14.45 -25.30
N GLY A 221 -13.08 -14.06 -24.04
CA GLY A 221 -11.72 -13.75 -23.59
C GLY A 221 -10.82 -14.98 -23.62
N ARG A 222 -11.30 -16.12 -23.12
CA ARG A 222 -10.55 -17.40 -23.21
C ARG A 222 -10.24 -17.80 -24.64
N ARG A 223 -11.23 -17.78 -25.54
CA ARG A 223 -10.99 -18.09 -26.96
C ARG A 223 -9.99 -17.13 -27.60
N LEU A 224 -10.07 -15.84 -27.26
CA LEU A 224 -9.13 -14.84 -27.76
C LEU A 224 -7.70 -15.17 -27.33
N LEU A 225 -7.49 -15.47 -26.05
CA LEU A 225 -6.16 -15.72 -25.48
C LEU A 225 -5.59 -17.11 -25.86
N LEU A 226 -6.45 -18.10 -26.15
CA LEU A 226 -6.04 -19.44 -26.54
C LEU A 226 -5.91 -19.61 -28.06
N ASN A 227 -6.30 -18.63 -28.85
CA ASN A 227 -6.26 -18.70 -30.30
C ASN A 227 -4.85 -18.44 -30.84
N GLU A 228 -4.13 -19.48 -31.21
CA GLU A 228 -2.73 -19.45 -31.66
C GLU A 228 -2.48 -18.66 -32.97
N SER A 229 -3.53 -18.43 -33.77
CA SER A 229 -3.38 -17.86 -35.09
C SER A 229 -3.22 -16.34 -35.15
N ARG A 230 -3.35 -15.59 -34.05
CA ARG A 230 -3.57 -14.14 -34.04
C ARG A 230 -2.46 -13.27 -33.48
N GLY A 231 -1.33 -13.80 -33.05
CA GLY A 231 -0.38 -12.89 -32.43
C GLY A 231 1.07 -13.30 -32.38
N LYS A 232 1.87 -12.28 -32.16
CA LYS A 232 3.32 -12.40 -32.00
C LYS A 232 3.76 -12.71 -30.57
N SER A 233 2.86 -12.60 -29.59
CA SER A 233 3.16 -12.88 -28.17
C SER A 233 3.00 -14.38 -27.89
N LYS A 234 4.13 -15.07 -27.81
CA LYS A 234 4.18 -16.52 -27.51
C LYS A 234 3.80 -16.86 -26.06
N THR A 235 3.63 -15.88 -25.18
CA THR A 235 3.45 -16.09 -23.74
C THR A 235 2.03 -16.44 -23.34
N PHE A 236 1.02 -15.87 -24.00
CA PHE A 236 -0.40 -16.15 -23.69
C PHE A 236 -1.07 -17.16 -24.61
N PHE A 237 -0.59 -17.30 -25.85
CA PHE A 237 -1.25 -18.16 -26.83
C PHE A 237 -1.09 -19.63 -26.51
N GLY A 238 -2.21 -20.36 -26.44
CA GLY A 238 -2.23 -21.77 -26.13
C GLY A 238 -1.91 -22.12 -24.68
N ASN A 239 -1.66 -21.15 -23.81
CA ASN A 239 -1.24 -21.39 -22.42
C ASN A 239 -2.38 -21.15 -21.42
N LEU A 240 -3.21 -22.18 -21.24
CA LEU A 240 -4.32 -22.15 -20.28
C LEU A 240 -3.83 -21.99 -18.83
N ASN A 241 -2.66 -22.55 -18.50
CA ASN A 241 -2.11 -22.44 -17.14
C ASN A 241 -1.79 -21.00 -16.81
N LEU A 242 -1.15 -20.27 -17.72
CA LEU A 242 -0.85 -18.85 -17.51
C LEU A 242 -2.11 -18.01 -17.31
N ILE A 243 -3.18 -18.29 -18.07
CA ILE A 243 -4.47 -17.60 -17.87
C ILE A 243 -5.04 -17.89 -16.48
N ASN A 244 -4.97 -19.14 -16.03
CA ASN A 244 -5.45 -19.52 -14.71
C ASN A 244 -4.59 -18.90 -13.59
N ASP A 245 -3.27 -18.80 -13.79
CA ASP A 245 -2.35 -18.14 -12.84
C ASP A 245 -2.66 -16.65 -12.71
N TRP A 246 -2.96 -15.97 -13.81
CA TRP A 246 -3.42 -14.57 -13.78
C TRP A 246 -4.75 -14.42 -13.05
N ILE A 247 -5.71 -15.31 -13.30
CA ILE A 247 -6.99 -15.30 -12.58
C ILE A 247 -6.73 -15.47 -11.08
N LEU A 248 -5.94 -16.47 -10.69
CA LEU A 248 -5.63 -16.76 -9.30
C LEU A 248 -4.93 -15.58 -8.62
N LEU A 249 -3.95 -14.95 -9.29
CA LEU A 249 -3.27 -13.77 -8.76
C LEU A 249 -4.25 -12.62 -8.49
N ILE A 250 -5.07 -12.27 -9.48
CA ILE A 250 -5.99 -11.15 -9.35
C ILE A 250 -7.05 -11.42 -8.28
N GLU A 251 -7.61 -12.64 -8.24
CA GLU A 251 -8.58 -13.03 -7.22
C GLU A 251 -7.96 -13.02 -5.81
N THR A 252 -6.71 -13.46 -5.69
CA THR A 252 -5.97 -13.41 -4.42
C THR A 252 -5.81 -11.97 -3.95
N LEU A 253 -5.48 -11.05 -4.85
CA LEU A 253 -5.33 -9.63 -4.52
C LEU A 253 -6.68 -8.96 -4.17
N LEU A 254 -7.76 -9.34 -4.85
CA LEU A 254 -9.12 -8.88 -4.51
C LEU A 254 -9.59 -9.40 -3.14
N GLN A 255 -9.31 -10.67 -2.82
CA GLN A 255 -9.56 -11.23 -1.49
C GLN A 255 -8.73 -10.52 -0.42
N TRP A 256 -7.49 -10.16 -0.75
CA TRP A 256 -6.63 -9.39 0.13
C TRP A 256 -7.18 -7.99 0.39
N GLU A 257 -7.67 -7.31 -0.65
CA GLU A 257 -8.35 -6.01 -0.49
C GLU A 257 -9.59 -6.13 0.41
N ALA A 258 -10.43 -7.15 0.19
CA ALA A 258 -11.60 -7.40 1.02
C ALA A 258 -11.19 -7.60 2.49
N TRP A 259 -10.14 -8.39 2.74
CA TRP A 259 -9.61 -8.60 4.09
C TRP A 259 -9.11 -7.30 4.74
N THR A 260 -8.46 -6.40 3.98
CA THR A 260 -8.02 -5.10 4.55
C THR A 260 -9.17 -4.16 4.93
N LYS A 261 -10.39 -4.43 4.47
CA LYS A 261 -11.61 -3.67 4.78
C LYS A 261 -12.40 -4.23 5.97
N GLU A 262 -11.98 -5.35 6.53
CA GLU A 262 -12.61 -5.92 7.72
C GLU A 262 -12.58 -4.94 8.90
N HIS A 263 -13.66 -4.89 9.66
CA HIS A 263 -13.78 -4.01 10.81
C HIS A 263 -13.11 -4.56 12.09
N LYS A 264 -12.79 -5.85 12.09
CA LYS A 264 -12.16 -6.53 13.22
C LYS A 264 -11.15 -7.53 12.70
N MET A 265 -9.98 -7.55 13.31
CA MET A 265 -8.94 -8.53 13.05
C MET A 265 -8.43 -9.11 14.35
N THR A 266 -8.17 -10.40 14.36
CA THR A 266 -7.57 -11.11 15.49
C THR A 266 -6.06 -11.24 15.28
N VAL A 267 -5.32 -11.52 16.35
CA VAL A 267 -3.89 -11.85 16.26
C VAL A 267 -3.65 -13.04 15.32
N PHE A 268 -4.60 -13.97 15.29
CA PHE A 268 -4.54 -15.13 14.38
C PHE A 268 -4.63 -14.72 12.91
N ASP A 269 -5.47 -13.73 12.58
CA ASP A 269 -5.56 -13.19 11.21
C ASP A 269 -4.26 -12.52 10.79
N VAL A 270 -3.62 -11.80 11.71
CA VAL A 270 -2.32 -11.18 11.47
C VAL A 270 -1.22 -12.21 11.25
N GLN A 271 -1.20 -13.29 12.05
CA GLN A 271 -0.24 -14.40 11.86
C GLN A 271 -0.45 -15.09 10.51
N ARG A 272 -1.71 -15.31 10.12
CA ARG A 272 -2.05 -15.85 8.79
C ARG A 272 -1.57 -14.93 7.67
N ALA A 273 -1.70 -13.61 7.85
CA ALA A 273 -1.20 -12.62 6.91
C ALA A 273 0.32 -12.71 6.75
N ARG A 274 1.09 -12.82 7.84
CA ARG A 274 2.54 -12.99 7.80
C ARG A 274 2.97 -14.19 6.94
N MET A 275 2.21 -15.29 6.96
CA MET A 275 2.49 -16.47 6.15
C MET A 275 2.05 -16.33 4.69
N LYS A 276 0.99 -15.55 4.43
CA LYS A 276 0.43 -15.41 3.09
C LYS A 276 1.14 -14.36 2.24
N ILE A 277 1.59 -13.25 2.84
CA ILE A 277 2.22 -12.14 2.11
C ILE A 277 3.42 -12.59 1.27
N PRO A 278 4.40 -13.35 1.81
CA PRO A 278 5.51 -13.85 1.02
C PRO A 278 5.05 -14.65 -0.21
N LYS A 279 4.05 -15.52 -0.04
CA LYS A 279 3.50 -16.33 -1.15
C LYS A 279 2.82 -15.48 -2.22
N ILE A 280 2.13 -14.40 -1.82
CA ILE A 280 1.53 -13.45 -2.76
C ILE A 280 2.63 -12.74 -3.55
N MET A 281 3.70 -12.32 -2.89
CA MET A 281 4.86 -11.69 -3.53
C MET A 281 5.53 -12.63 -4.53
N GLU A 282 5.73 -13.89 -4.18
CA GLU A 282 6.25 -14.92 -5.08
C GLU A 282 5.33 -15.12 -6.29
N MET A 283 4.02 -15.18 -6.08
CA MET A 283 3.03 -15.31 -7.15
C MET A 283 3.06 -14.09 -8.09
N GLU A 284 3.13 -12.87 -7.56
CA GLU A 284 3.25 -11.65 -8.35
C GLU A 284 4.50 -11.69 -9.25
N LYS A 285 5.63 -12.14 -8.72
CA LYS A 285 6.90 -12.28 -9.49
C LYS A 285 6.82 -13.38 -10.55
N TYR A 286 6.17 -14.48 -10.23
CA TYR A 286 6.03 -15.63 -11.13
C TYR A 286 5.10 -15.31 -12.31
N VAL A 287 3.92 -14.75 -12.03
CA VAL A 287 2.88 -14.49 -13.03
C VAL A 287 3.18 -13.22 -13.81
N GLY A 288 3.54 -12.15 -13.11
CA GLY A 288 3.76 -10.84 -13.67
C GLY A 288 5.23 -10.58 -13.98
N GLN A 289 5.68 -10.87 -15.20
CA GLN A 289 7.03 -10.53 -15.62
C GLN A 289 7.15 -9.02 -15.82
N ARG A 290 7.79 -8.34 -14.88
CA ARG A 290 8.04 -6.91 -14.97
C ARG A 290 9.47 -6.67 -15.47
N SER A 291 9.60 -6.13 -16.69
CA SER A 291 10.90 -5.85 -17.32
C SER A 291 11.34 -4.40 -17.19
N GLU A 292 10.42 -3.48 -16.85
CA GLU A 292 10.69 -2.05 -16.81
C GLU A 292 11.19 -1.54 -15.46
N GLY A 293 12.01 -0.51 -15.49
CA GLY A 293 12.49 0.23 -14.34
C GLY A 293 13.27 -0.65 -13.36
N MET A 294 12.90 -0.60 -12.09
CA MET A 294 13.49 -1.39 -10.99
C MET A 294 12.80 -2.74 -10.81
N GLN A 295 12.02 -3.19 -11.76
CA GLN A 295 11.23 -4.42 -11.69
C GLN A 295 10.34 -4.45 -10.42
N PHE A 296 10.48 -5.49 -9.58
CA PHE A 296 9.78 -5.60 -8.30
C PHE A 296 10.52 -4.91 -7.13
N LYS A 297 11.73 -4.39 -7.37
CA LYS A 297 12.52 -3.68 -6.35
C LYS A 297 11.94 -2.28 -6.10
N VAL A 298 10.72 -2.25 -5.58
CA VAL A 298 9.96 -1.02 -5.30
C VAL A 298 9.39 -1.04 -3.90
N PHE A 299 9.33 0.13 -3.26
CA PHE A 299 8.83 0.26 -1.90
C PHE A 299 7.47 -0.43 -1.68
N LYS A 300 6.51 -0.24 -2.58
CA LYS A 300 5.16 -0.79 -2.43
C LYS A 300 5.11 -2.32 -2.40
N PHE A 301 6.07 -2.97 -3.03
CA PHE A 301 6.19 -4.42 -3.01
C PHE A 301 6.71 -4.89 -1.65
N HIS A 302 7.87 -4.34 -1.21
CA HIS A 302 8.48 -4.65 0.07
C HIS A 302 7.60 -4.27 1.27
N ALA A 303 6.93 -3.12 1.20
CA ALA A 303 6.10 -2.61 2.31
C ALA A 303 4.99 -3.58 2.73
N SER A 304 4.57 -4.49 1.85
CA SER A 304 3.61 -5.55 2.19
C SER A 304 4.05 -6.37 3.41
N LEU A 305 5.36 -6.58 3.58
CA LEU A 305 5.92 -7.35 4.70
C LEU A 305 5.75 -6.66 6.06
N HIS A 306 5.56 -5.34 6.08
CA HIS A 306 5.34 -4.55 7.30
C HIS A 306 3.86 -4.42 7.69
N LEU A 307 2.93 -4.75 6.79
CA LEU A 307 1.49 -4.64 7.05
C LEU A 307 1.02 -5.40 8.32
N PRO A 308 1.49 -6.62 8.60
CA PRO A 308 1.10 -7.31 9.83
C PRO A 308 1.49 -6.57 11.11
N GLU A 309 2.61 -5.88 11.11
CA GLU A 309 3.09 -5.09 12.25
C GLU A 309 2.29 -3.79 12.38
N ASP A 310 1.98 -3.14 11.27
CA ASP A 310 1.10 -1.96 11.26
C ASP A 310 -0.29 -2.30 11.85
N ILE A 311 -0.84 -3.48 11.50
CA ILE A 311 -2.13 -3.94 12.06
C ILE A 311 -2.04 -4.18 13.56
N LEU A 312 -0.95 -4.78 14.04
CA LEU A 312 -0.75 -4.98 15.48
C LEU A 312 -0.61 -3.67 16.24
N SER A 313 -0.01 -2.65 15.61
CA SER A 313 0.26 -1.36 16.23
C SER A 313 -0.92 -0.40 16.19
N PHE A 314 -1.70 -0.42 15.10
CA PHE A 314 -2.72 0.61 14.81
C PHE A 314 -4.13 0.06 14.60
N GLY A 315 -4.29 -1.25 14.62
CA GLY A 315 -5.56 -1.91 14.33
C GLY A 315 -5.80 -2.14 12.84
N VAL A 316 -7.06 -2.25 12.46
CA VAL A 316 -7.45 -2.62 11.09
C VAL A 316 -7.03 -1.56 10.05
N PRO A 317 -6.57 -1.98 8.85
CA PRO A 317 -6.07 -1.05 7.84
C PRO A 317 -7.08 0.01 7.38
N SER A 318 -8.38 -0.26 7.49
CA SER A 318 -9.44 0.71 7.17
C SER A 318 -9.35 1.99 8.01
N HIS A 319 -8.84 1.93 9.24
CA HIS A 319 -8.72 3.09 10.11
C HIS A 319 -7.57 4.04 9.70
N VAL A 320 -6.57 3.53 9.02
CA VAL A 320 -5.42 4.33 8.54
C VAL A 320 -5.56 4.75 7.07
N ASN A 321 -6.67 4.38 6.42
CA ASN A 321 -6.91 4.72 5.02
C ASN A 321 -7.17 6.23 4.84
N THR A 322 -6.59 6.82 3.79
CA THR A 322 -6.79 8.23 3.42
C THR A 322 -8.03 8.45 2.57
N GLN A 323 -8.72 7.40 2.13
CA GLN A 323 -10.04 7.57 1.54
C GLN A 323 -10.94 8.30 2.52
N SER A 324 -11.42 9.48 2.13
CA SER A 324 -12.45 10.18 2.90
C SER A 324 -13.62 9.23 3.11
N GLU A 325 -13.87 8.85 4.35
CA GLU A 325 -15.15 8.26 4.71
C GLU A 325 -16.23 9.17 4.14
N PRO A 326 -17.27 8.64 3.50
CA PRO A 326 -18.42 9.46 3.14
C PRO A 326 -18.83 10.14 4.43
N HIS A 327 -18.78 11.49 4.44
CA HIS A 327 -19.29 12.27 5.54
C HIS A 327 -20.73 11.83 5.75
N THR A 328 -20.96 10.93 6.69
CA THR A 328 -22.24 10.75 7.32
C THR A 328 -22.49 12.11 7.97
N ARG A 329 -23.17 13.00 7.23
CA ARG A 329 -23.81 14.15 7.81
C ARG A 329 -24.83 13.58 8.79
N THR A 330 -24.41 13.34 10.02
CA THR A 330 -25.31 13.29 11.14
C THR A 330 -25.98 14.66 11.14
N LYS A 331 -27.19 14.70 10.60
CA LYS A 331 -28.11 15.79 10.90
C LYS A 331 -28.37 15.70 12.42
N VAL A 332 -27.75 16.58 13.16
CA VAL A 332 -28.13 16.90 14.52
C VAL A 332 -29.39 17.75 14.41
#